data_8beb9f73fe129f9db3b542045b622b82
#
_entry.id   8beb9f73fe129f9db3b542045b622b82
#
_cell.length_a   1.000
_cell.length_b   1.000
_cell.length_c   1.000
_cell.angle_alpha   90.00
_cell.angle_beta   90.00
_cell.angle_gamma   90.00
#
_symmetry.space_group_name_H-M   'P 1'
#
loop_
_entity.id
_entity.type
_entity.pdbx_description
1 polymer ?
#
loop_
_entity_poly.entity_id
_entity_poly.type
_entity_poly.pdbx_seq_one_letter_code
_entity_poly.pdbx_strand_id
1 'polypeptide(L)'
;MNVAPHSVPQDSNTMKTTLPYNRKYVLFAIYEVLDKFGSKYEKMDSSTFLSEISVYGNKSRFSISVDEQPFGTELTVTMLRPCEGLSDSGIQRSVTAVADSISQYLENELEINRLKA
;
A
#
# COMPACT_ATOMS: atom_id res chain seq x y z
N MET A 1 32.41 -1.32 -5.39
CA MET A 1 31.85 -1.26 -5.37
C MET A 1 30.78 -1.00 -5.17
N ASN A 2 30.48 -0.79 -5.24
CA ASN A 2 29.63 -0.59 -5.04
C ASN A 2 28.56 -0.69 -5.18
N VAL A 3 28.12 -0.61 -5.33
CA VAL A 3 27.36 -0.62 -5.61
C VAL A 3 26.44 -1.09 -5.36
N ALA A 4 26.45 -1.39 -5.32
CA ALA A 4 25.63 -1.97 -5.06
C ALA A 4 24.73 -1.75 -4.34
N PRO A 5 24.94 -1.41 -3.81
CA PRO A 5 24.02 -1.34 -2.98
C PRO A 5 22.83 -1.04 -3.40
N HIS A 6 22.80 -0.91 -4.00
CA HIS A 6 21.87 -0.60 -4.34
C HIS A 6 20.86 -0.84 -3.81
N SER A 7 21.08 -0.77 -2.97
CA SER A 7 19.92 -0.31 -2.78
C SER A 7 18.86 -1.25 -2.91
N VAL A 8 19.12 -2.23 -3.46
CA VAL A 8 18.17 -3.27 -3.64
C VAL A 8 17.52 -3.72 -2.35
N PRO A 9 18.26 -3.92 -1.26
CA PRO A 9 17.62 -4.36 -0.03
C PRO A 9 16.58 -3.38 0.51
N GLN A 10 16.78 -2.10 0.23
CA GLN A 10 15.81 -1.13 0.70
C GLN A 10 14.50 -1.24 -0.03
N ASP A 11 14.57 -1.68 -1.29
CA ASP A 11 13.38 -1.75 -2.12
C ASP A 11 12.53 -2.97 -1.82
N SER A 12 13.12 -3.98 -1.16
CA SER A 12 12.40 -5.22 -0.93
C SER A 12 11.22 -5.03 0.02
N ASN A 13 11.22 -4.01 0.86
CA ASN A 13 10.15 -3.80 1.82
C ASN A 13 9.24 -2.63 1.43
N THR A 14 9.37 -2.12 0.22
CA THR A 14 8.60 -0.95 -0.22
C THR A 14 8.05 -1.19 -1.61
N MET A 15 6.79 -0.80 -1.79
CA MET A 15 6.14 -0.83 -3.10
C MET A 15 5.59 0.55 -3.39
N LYS A 16 6.02 1.14 -4.50
CA LYS A 16 5.52 2.42 -4.96
C LYS A 16 4.77 2.22 -6.26
N THR A 17 3.62 2.87 -6.37
CA THR A 17 2.87 2.82 -7.61
C THR A 17 2.14 4.15 -7.79
N THR A 18 2.05 4.60 -9.03
CA THR A 18 1.31 5.81 -9.35
C THR A 18 -0.07 5.41 -9.84
N LEU A 19 -1.08 5.95 -9.17
CA LEU A 19 -2.47 5.66 -9.49
C LEU A 19 -3.08 6.85 -10.19
N PRO A 20 -3.82 6.63 -11.29
CA PRO A 20 -4.40 7.75 -12.07
C PRO A 20 -5.69 8.27 -11.45
N TYR A 21 -5.65 8.50 -10.14
CA TYR A 21 -6.81 8.99 -9.40
C TYR A 21 -6.34 10.09 -8.46
N ASN A 22 -7.22 11.01 -8.11
CA ASN A 22 -6.80 12.05 -7.21
C ASN A 22 -6.66 11.50 -5.78
N ARG A 23 -5.98 12.26 -4.95
CA ARG A 23 -5.61 11.85 -3.60
C ARG A 23 -6.83 11.45 -2.76
N LYS A 24 -7.91 12.17 -2.93
CA LYS A 24 -9.13 11.92 -2.16
C LYS A 24 -9.66 10.50 -2.39
N TYR A 25 -9.69 10.07 -3.64
CA TYR A 25 -10.16 8.72 -3.96
C TYR A 25 -9.21 7.66 -3.43
N VAL A 26 -7.91 7.93 -3.52
CA VAL A 26 -6.92 6.96 -3.02
C VAL A 26 -7.02 6.84 -1.50
N LEU A 27 -7.20 7.95 -0.80
CA LEU A 27 -7.39 7.89 0.65
C LEU A 27 -8.62 7.09 1.02
N PHE A 28 -9.71 7.30 0.32
CA PHE A 28 -10.93 6.55 0.57
C PHE A 28 -10.71 5.06 0.36
N ALA A 29 -9.99 4.71 -0.70
CA ALA A 29 -9.68 3.31 -0.98
C ALA A 29 -8.84 2.70 0.12
N ILE A 30 -7.89 3.45 0.67
CA ILE A 30 -7.06 2.95 1.76
C ILE A 30 -7.94 2.60 2.97
N TYR A 31 -8.85 3.49 3.35
CA TYR A 31 -9.74 3.23 4.46
C TYR A 31 -10.58 1.97 4.23
N GLU A 32 -11.12 1.83 3.02
CA GLU A 32 -11.99 0.70 2.72
C GLU A 32 -11.20 -0.61 2.71
N VAL A 33 -10.01 -0.60 2.18
CA VAL A 33 -9.18 -1.80 2.14
C VAL A 33 -8.75 -2.20 3.54
N LEU A 34 -8.32 -1.24 4.36
CA LEU A 34 -7.93 -1.55 5.73
C LEU A 34 -9.11 -2.10 6.52
N ASP A 35 -10.30 -1.56 6.28
CA ASP A 35 -11.50 -2.06 6.93
C ASP A 35 -11.79 -3.51 6.51
N LYS A 36 -11.62 -3.81 5.23
CA LYS A 36 -11.82 -5.17 4.73
C LYS A 36 -10.84 -6.16 5.34
N PHE A 37 -9.61 -5.73 5.55
CA PHE A 37 -8.62 -6.58 6.23
C PHE A 37 -8.92 -6.74 7.70
N GLY A 38 -9.89 -5.97 8.23
CA GLY A 38 -10.14 -5.98 9.67
C GLY A 38 -9.00 -5.35 10.44
N SER A 39 -8.24 -4.49 9.81
CA SER A 39 -7.04 -3.92 10.40
C SER A 39 -7.34 -2.67 11.20
N LYS A 40 -6.62 -2.52 12.30
CA LYS A 40 -6.61 -1.27 13.03
C LYS A 40 -5.53 -0.40 12.42
N TYR A 41 -5.80 0.89 12.37
CA TYR A 41 -4.81 1.79 11.81
C TYR A 41 -4.74 3.08 12.61
N GLU A 42 -3.64 3.76 12.43
CA GLU A 42 -3.35 5.01 13.08
C GLU A 42 -2.97 6.02 12.01
N LYS A 43 -3.69 7.13 11.97
CA LYS A 43 -3.39 8.16 10.98
C LYS A 43 -2.32 9.09 11.56
N MET A 44 -1.15 9.05 10.96
CA MET A 44 -0.01 9.84 11.46
C MET A 44 -0.11 11.30 11.05
N ASP A 45 -0.56 11.54 9.82
CA ASP A 45 -0.79 12.88 9.32
C ASP A 45 -1.78 12.77 8.17
N SER A 46 -1.97 13.83 7.42
CA SER A 46 -2.97 13.85 6.36
C SER A 46 -2.64 12.88 5.21
N SER A 47 -1.45 12.31 5.20
CA SER A 47 -0.98 11.50 4.07
C SER A 47 -0.47 10.12 4.46
N THR A 48 -0.30 9.82 5.73
CA THR A 48 0.38 8.60 6.17
C THR A 48 -0.42 7.85 7.22
N PHE A 49 -0.54 6.55 7.02
CA PHE A 49 -1.23 5.64 7.95
C PHE A 49 -0.28 4.55 8.39
N LEU A 50 -0.36 4.20 9.66
CA LEU A 50 0.32 3.02 10.18
C LEU A 50 -0.74 1.97 10.48
N SER A 51 -0.48 0.73 10.12
CA SER A 51 -1.46 -0.32 10.32
C SER A 51 -0.77 -1.67 10.48
N GLU A 52 -1.38 -2.53 11.28
CA GLU A 52 -1.00 -3.93 11.33
C GLU A 52 -1.95 -4.69 10.44
N ILE A 53 -1.42 -5.31 9.42
CA ILE A 53 -2.23 -6.00 8.42
C ILE A 53 -1.78 -7.45 8.34
N SER A 54 -2.74 -8.36 8.30
CA SER A 54 -2.46 -9.77 8.09
C SER A 54 -2.59 -10.07 6.60
N VAL A 55 -1.48 -10.42 5.98
CA VAL A 55 -1.43 -10.75 4.56
C VAL A 55 -0.94 -12.19 4.45
N TYR A 56 -1.72 -13.04 3.78
CA TYR A 56 -1.41 -14.46 3.66
C TYR A 56 -1.17 -15.11 5.03
N GLY A 57 -1.93 -14.64 6.04
CA GLY A 57 -1.81 -15.18 7.38
C GLY A 57 -0.66 -14.62 8.18
N ASN A 58 0.14 -13.72 7.64
CA ASN A 58 1.29 -13.15 8.33
C ASN A 58 0.98 -11.71 8.72
N LYS A 59 0.97 -11.45 10.01
CA LYS A 59 0.66 -10.12 10.51
C LYS A 59 1.93 -9.29 10.60
N SER A 60 1.94 -8.18 9.93
CA SER A 60 3.10 -7.31 9.89
C SER A 60 2.65 -5.86 10.04
N ARG A 61 3.60 -4.99 10.33
CA ARG A 61 3.31 -3.57 10.50
C ARG A 61 3.69 -2.83 9.23
N PHE A 62 2.75 -2.06 8.73
CA PHE A 62 2.91 -1.33 7.47
C PHE A 62 2.76 0.16 7.66
N SER A 63 3.42 0.90 6.77
CA SER A 63 3.17 2.32 6.56
C SER A 63 2.59 2.47 5.16
N ILE A 64 1.50 3.21 5.05
CA ILE A 64 0.86 3.47 3.76
C ILE A 64 0.79 4.97 3.61
N SER A 65 1.39 5.52 2.55
CA SER A 65 1.36 6.96 2.35
C SER A 65 0.98 7.31 0.92
N VAL A 66 0.46 8.51 0.77
CA VAL A 66 0.03 9.02 -0.52
C VAL A 66 0.69 10.36 -0.76
N ASP A 67 1.05 10.62 -2.01
CA ASP A 67 1.69 11.87 -2.39
C ASP A 67 1.10 12.33 -3.71
N GLU A 68 0.55 13.53 -3.71
CA GLU A 68 -0.12 14.06 -4.88
C GLU A 68 0.90 14.38 -5.97
N GLN A 69 0.60 13.92 -7.18
CA GLN A 69 1.45 14.12 -8.34
C GLN A 69 0.67 14.82 -9.42
N PRO A 70 1.34 15.41 -10.42
CA PRO A 70 0.61 16.08 -11.50
C PRO A 70 -0.35 15.17 -12.26
N PHE A 71 -0.07 13.89 -12.31
CA PHE A 71 -0.88 12.95 -13.10
C PHE A 71 -1.69 12.00 -12.25
N GLY A 72 -1.73 12.20 -10.94
CA GLY A 72 -2.46 11.29 -10.07
C GLY A 72 -1.87 11.29 -8.69
N THR A 73 -1.81 10.13 -8.07
CA THR A 73 -1.34 10.00 -6.70
C THR A 73 -0.33 8.86 -6.62
N GLU A 74 0.80 9.13 -5.99
CA GLU A 74 1.77 8.07 -5.72
C GLU A 74 1.42 7.41 -4.40
N LEU A 75 1.24 6.10 -4.46
CA LEU A 75 0.97 5.29 -3.28
C LEU A 75 2.24 4.56 -2.90
N THR A 76 2.62 4.66 -1.63
CA THR A 76 3.79 3.97 -1.11
C THR A 76 3.37 3.07 0.03
N VAL A 77 3.66 1.78 -0.10
CA VAL A 77 3.41 0.80 0.95
C VAL A 77 4.74 0.26 1.41
N THR A 78 5.03 0.42 2.69
CA THR A 78 6.27 -0.01 3.27
C THR A 78 5.99 -0.94 4.45
N MET A 79 6.73 -2.04 4.53
CA MET A 79 6.63 -2.91 5.69
C MET A 79 7.67 -2.44 6.71
N LEU A 80 7.18 -1.95 7.84
CA LEU A 80 8.05 -1.42 8.89
C LEU A 80 8.57 -2.52 9.79
N ARG A 81 7.73 -3.48 10.11
CA ARG A 81 8.12 -4.59 10.98
C ARG A 81 7.50 -5.85 10.42
N PRO A 82 8.32 -6.70 9.81
CA PRO A 82 7.79 -7.94 9.24
C PRO A 82 7.45 -8.94 10.33
N CYS A 83 6.52 -9.81 9.99
CA CYS A 83 6.22 -10.97 10.81
C CYS A 83 7.50 -11.80 10.97
N GLU A 84 7.67 -12.38 12.14
CA GLU A 84 8.86 -13.17 12.41
C GLU A 84 8.96 -14.32 11.42
N GLY A 85 10.14 -14.50 10.86
CA GLY A 85 10.40 -15.59 9.92
C GLY A 85 10.01 -15.28 8.48
N LEU A 86 9.52 -14.08 8.22
CA LEU A 86 9.11 -13.72 6.86
C LEU A 86 10.35 -13.46 5.99
N SER A 87 10.41 -14.12 4.85
CA SER A 87 11.53 -13.97 3.93
C SER A 87 11.43 -12.67 3.15
N ASP A 88 12.51 -12.30 2.47
CA ASP A 88 12.50 -11.10 1.63
C ASP A 88 11.44 -11.19 0.54
N SER A 89 11.29 -12.35 -0.08
CA SER A 89 10.27 -12.51 -1.11
C SER A 89 8.88 -12.46 -0.50
N GLY A 90 8.71 -12.93 0.73
CA GLY A 90 7.44 -12.81 1.43
C GLY A 90 7.10 -11.36 1.76
N ILE A 91 8.10 -10.59 2.15
CA ILE A 91 7.91 -9.16 2.40
C ILE A 91 7.47 -8.47 1.11
N GLN A 92 8.19 -8.75 0.02
CA GLN A 92 7.86 -8.13 -1.27
C GLN A 92 6.45 -8.48 -1.72
N ARG A 93 6.06 -9.73 -1.58
CA ARG A 93 4.71 -10.15 -1.94
C ARG A 93 3.66 -9.48 -1.07
N SER A 94 3.96 -9.28 0.19
CA SER A 94 3.00 -8.67 1.11
C SER A 94 2.76 -7.20 0.79
N VAL A 95 3.84 -6.43 0.55
CA VAL A 95 3.65 -5.01 0.21
C VAL A 95 2.96 -4.87 -1.14
N THR A 96 3.27 -5.76 -2.08
CA THR A 96 2.61 -5.76 -3.38
C THR A 96 1.12 -6.08 -3.23
N ALA A 97 0.78 -7.05 -2.39
CA ALA A 97 -0.60 -7.43 -2.19
C ALA A 97 -1.44 -6.29 -1.61
N VAL A 98 -0.86 -5.55 -0.67
CA VAL A 98 -1.57 -4.41 -0.09
C VAL A 98 -1.77 -3.32 -1.14
N ALA A 99 -0.71 -3.00 -1.88
CA ALA A 99 -0.81 -1.98 -2.94
C ALA A 99 -1.81 -2.39 -4.01
N ASP A 100 -1.78 -3.65 -4.42
CA ASP A 100 -2.71 -4.16 -5.43
C ASP A 100 -4.15 -4.13 -4.95
N SER A 101 -4.37 -4.41 -3.67
CA SER A 101 -5.74 -4.37 -3.12
C SER A 101 -6.32 -2.97 -3.20
N ILE A 102 -5.50 -1.97 -2.94
CA ILE A 102 -5.95 -0.58 -3.02
C ILE A 102 -6.22 -0.21 -4.47
N SER A 103 -5.32 -0.59 -5.36
CA SER A 103 -5.47 -0.29 -6.78
C SER A 103 -6.72 -0.97 -7.36
N GLN A 104 -6.94 -2.22 -7.01
CA GLN A 104 -8.10 -2.96 -7.52
C GLN A 104 -9.41 -2.41 -6.97
N TYR A 105 -9.40 -1.98 -5.72
CA TYR A 105 -10.59 -1.38 -5.15
C TYR A 105 -10.99 -0.14 -5.96
N LEU A 106 -10.01 0.69 -6.29
CA LEU A 106 -10.26 1.90 -7.07
C LEU A 106 -10.81 1.57 -8.46
N GLU A 107 -10.20 0.60 -9.12
CA GLU A 107 -10.64 0.19 -10.45
C GLU A 107 -12.08 -0.32 -10.42
N ASN A 108 -12.38 -1.16 -9.44
CA ASN A 108 -13.70 -1.75 -9.35
C ASN A 108 -14.76 -0.71 -9.02
N GLU A 109 -14.47 0.19 -8.08
CA GLU A 109 -15.45 1.20 -7.69
C GLU A 109 -15.73 2.18 -8.80
N LEU A 110 -14.70 2.64 -9.48
CA LEU A 110 -14.88 3.61 -10.54
C LEU A 110 -15.54 2.98 -11.75
N GLU A 111 -15.23 1.72 -12.03
CA GLU A 111 -15.88 1.02 -13.13
C GLU A 111 -17.38 0.87 -12.88
N ILE A 112 -17.74 0.49 -11.65
CA ILE A 112 -19.15 0.37 -11.28
C ILE A 112 -19.87 1.71 -11.40
N ASN A 113 -19.24 2.77 -10.92
CA ASN A 113 -19.83 4.09 -10.98
C ASN A 113 -20.03 4.55 -12.41
N ARG A 114 -19.06 4.23 -13.28
CA ARG A 114 -19.17 4.59 -14.68
C ARG A 114 -20.32 3.85 -15.34
N LEU A 115 -20.50 2.60 -15.01
CA LEU A 115 -21.59 1.81 -15.58
C LEU A 115 -22.95 2.31 -15.12
N LYS A 116 -23.02 2.86 -13.93
CA LYS A 116 -24.27 3.41 -13.40
C LYS A 116 -24.62 4.76 -14.01
N ALA A 117 -23.62 5.45 -14.43
CA ALA A 117 -23.86 6.76 -15.04
C ALA A 117 -24.43 6.60 -16.42
#